data_bd039726d6c0148833653fa7ce439e18
#
_entry.id   bd039726d6c0148833653fa7ce439e18
#
_cell.length_a   1.000
_cell.length_b   1.000
_cell.length_c   1.000
_cell.angle_alpha   90.00
_cell.angle_beta   90.00
_cell.angle_gamma   90.00
#
_symmetry.space_group_name_H-M   'P 1'
#
loop_
_entity.id
_entity.type
_entity.pdbx_description
1 polymer ?
#
loop_
_entity_poly.entity_id
_entity_poly.type
_entity_poly.pdbx_seq_one_letter_code
_entity_poly.pdbx_strand_id
1 'polypeptide(L)'
;DVDPSNIRGVKEGDHVALEVEGNIIAIMKVEEIYRWDKKKHVSSIYKTSDPNHPGVSWTYLKKDLLIGGPIDLVGELPNPYYKYTLWPIETRILFRERGWKRIVAFQTRNAPHLGHEYVQKAALTFMDGLFINPLVGRKKKGDYKDEAILAAYDTLIKHYYPRESVVLSVIRTEMKY
;
A
#
# COMPACT_ATOMS: atom_id res chain seq x y z
N ASP A 1 -10.33 -3.75 12.89
CA ASP A 1 -10.94 -4.68 13.86
C ASP A 1 -10.25 -4.54 15.21
N VAL A 2 -11.01 -4.78 16.29
CA VAL A 2 -10.54 -4.55 17.65
C VAL A 2 -10.97 -5.68 18.58
N ASP A 3 -10.12 -6.02 19.54
CA ASP A 3 -10.49 -6.92 20.63
C ASP A 3 -11.42 -6.18 21.60
N PRO A 4 -12.57 -6.76 21.99
CA PRO A 4 -13.46 -6.12 22.96
C PRO A 4 -12.79 -5.75 24.29
N SER A 5 -11.73 -6.45 24.67
CA SER A 5 -10.98 -6.15 25.90
C SER A 5 -10.23 -4.82 25.83
N ASN A 6 -9.82 -4.40 24.62
CA ASN A 6 -9.05 -3.17 24.40
C ASN A 6 -9.91 -1.91 24.39
N ILE A 7 -11.24 -2.08 24.25
CA ILE A 7 -12.18 -0.95 24.17
C ILE A 7 -13.23 -0.96 25.29
N ARG A 8 -12.89 -1.59 26.43
CA ARG A 8 -13.81 -1.58 27.60
C ARG A 8 -14.10 -0.15 28.04
N GLY A 9 -15.39 0.22 28.03
CA GLY A 9 -15.85 1.55 28.44
C GLY A 9 -15.76 2.61 27.34
N VAL A 10 -15.17 2.32 26.20
CA VAL A 10 -15.17 3.22 25.04
C VAL A 10 -16.58 3.34 24.46
N LYS A 11 -16.99 4.56 24.15
CA LYS A 11 -18.31 4.89 23.58
C LYS A 11 -18.14 5.75 22.32
N GLU A 12 -19.20 5.85 21.55
CA GLU A 12 -19.29 6.82 20.46
C GLU A 12 -19.10 8.25 21.01
N GLY A 13 -18.29 9.03 20.33
CA GLY A 13 -17.83 10.36 20.74
C GLY A 13 -16.48 10.38 21.46
N ASP A 14 -16.00 9.27 21.98
CA ASP A 14 -14.71 9.19 22.65
C ASP A 14 -13.54 9.27 21.64
N HIS A 15 -12.36 9.63 22.16
CA HIS A 15 -11.11 9.60 21.42
C HIS A 15 -10.26 8.41 21.89
N VAL A 16 -9.76 7.64 20.95
CA VAL A 16 -8.88 6.49 21.22
C VAL A 16 -7.54 6.65 20.49
N ALA A 17 -6.47 6.28 21.15
CA ALA A 17 -5.15 6.24 20.53
C ALA A 17 -4.98 4.95 19.71
N LEU A 18 -4.46 5.08 18.50
CA LEU A 18 -4.03 3.95 17.66
C LEU A 18 -2.52 3.78 17.83
N GLU A 19 -2.15 2.64 18.36
CA GLU A 19 -0.76 2.33 18.73
C GLU A 19 -0.20 1.21 17.84
N VAL A 20 1.05 1.36 17.47
CA VAL A 20 1.83 0.32 16.80
C VAL A 20 3.20 0.20 17.50
N GLU A 21 3.52 -0.99 17.99
CA GLU A 21 4.79 -1.30 18.66
C GLU A 21 5.15 -0.30 19.78
N GLY A 22 4.16 0.08 20.59
CA GLY A 22 4.32 1.03 21.70
C GLY A 22 4.32 2.51 21.31
N ASN A 23 4.17 2.83 20.04
CA ASN A 23 4.13 4.22 19.55
C ASN A 23 2.72 4.60 19.14
N ILE A 24 2.21 5.71 19.69
CA ILE A 24 0.93 6.28 19.25
C ILE A 24 1.17 6.94 17.88
N ILE A 25 0.43 6.46 16.88
CA ILE A 25 0.55 6.94 15.49
C ILE A 25 -0.64 7.80 15.07
N ALA A 26 -1.79 7.60 15.70
CA ALA A 26 -2.98 8.37 15.37
C ALA A 26 -3.94 8.45 16.55
N ILE A 27 -4.84 9.42 16.50
CA ILE A 27 -6.00 9.54 17.37
C ILE A 27 -7.24 9.37 16.51
N MET A 28 -8.13 8.47 16.91
CA MET A 28 -9.44 8.27 16.27
C MET A 28 -10.54 8.82 17.16
N LYS A 29 -11.41 9.65 16.61
CA LYS A 29 -12.70 9.96 17.23
C LYS A 29 -13.67 8.85 16.87
N VAL A 30 -14.14 8.11 17.85
CA VAL A 30 -15.04 6.98 17.63
C VAL A 30 -16.43 7.50 17.25
N GLU A 31 -16.89 7.18 16.04
CA GLU A 31 -18.23 7.52 15.57
C GLU A 31 -19.16 6.31 15.56
N GLU A 32 -18.62 5.10 15.43
CA GLU A 32 -19.42 3.88 15.44
C GLU A 32 -18.62 2.69 16.00
N ILE A 33 -19.34 1.81 16.69
CA ILE A 33 -18.83 0.53 17.20
C ILE A 33 -19.82 -0.54 16.77
N TYR A 34 -19.41 -1.47 15.89
CA TYR A 34 -20.34 -2.43 15.34
C TYR A 34 -19.73 -3.81 15.11
N ARG A 35 -20.60 -4.84 15.04
CA ARG A 35 -20.22 -6.18 14.62
C ARG A 35 -20.47 -6.36 13.15
N TRP A 36 -19.55 -7.02 12.46
CA TRP A 36 -19.68 -7.31 11.05
C TRP A 36 -19.93 -8.78 10.74
N ASP A 37 -20.66 -9.04 9.68
CA ASP A 37 -20.90 -10.39 9.17
C ASP A 37 -19.78 -10.79 8.21
N LYS A 38 -18.77 -11.50 8.73
CA LYS A 38 -17.64 -11.97 7.93
C LYS A 38 -18.05 -12.89 6.78
N LYS A 39 -19.10 -13.75 6.96
CA LYS A 39 -19.59 -14.62 5.91
C LYS A 39 -20.16 -13.81 4.73
N LYS A 40 -21.01 -12.84 5.03
CA LYS A 40 -21.56 -11.94 4.02
C LYS A 40 -20.46 -11.15 3.34
N HIS A 41 -19.49 -10.66 4.11
CA HIS A 41 -18.34 -9.91 3.60
C HIS A 41 -17.52 -10.73 2.59
N VAL A 42 -17.05 -11.94 2.95
CA VAL A 42 -16.21 -12.75 2.05
C VAL A 42 -16.98 -13.19 0.81
N SER A 43 -18.24 -13.59 0.95
CA SER A 43 -19.08 -13.97 -0.18
C SER A 43 -19.32 -12.81 -1.16
N SER A 44 -19.47 -11.59 -0.65
CA SER A 44 -19.69 -10.40 -1.47
C SER A 44 -18.43 -9.95 -2.21
N ILE A 45 -17.26 -10.00 -1.54
CA ILE A 45 -16.00 -9.49 -2.08
C ILE A 45 -15.26 -10.53 -2.90
N TYR A 46 -15.03 -11.72 -2.32
CA TYR A 46 -14.23 -12.77 -2.97
C TYR A 46 -15.06 -13.75 -3.80
N LYS A 47 -16.40 -13.67 -3.75
CA LYS A 47 -17.33 -14.60 -4.41
C LYS A 47 -17.16 -16.06 -4.00
N THR A 48 -16.50 -16.27 -2.87
CA THR A 48 -16.29 -17.59 -2.24
C THR A 48 -16.19 -17.43 -0.73
N SER A 49 -16.50 -18.50 -0.01
CA SER A 49 -16.27 -18.62 1.43
C SER A 49 -15.21 -19.67 1.77
N ASP A 50 -14.50 -20.20 0.75
CA ASP A 50 -13.46 -21.20 0.92
C ASP A 50 -12.28 -20.62 1.73
N PRO A 51 -11.94 -21.19 2.90
CA PRO A 51 -10.84 -20.73 3.73
C PRO A 51 -9.45 -20.92 3.08
N ASN A 52 -9.34 -21.71 2.01
CA ASN A 52 -8.10 -21.81 1.24
C ASN A 52 -7.82 -20.55 0.40
N HIS A 53 -8.84 -19.74 0.15
CA HIS A 53 -8.64 -18.44 -0.51
C HIS A 53 -7.95 -17.48 0.46
N PRO A 54 -6.80 -16.85 0.09
CA PRO A 54 -6.01 -16.02 1.00
C PRO A 54 -6.80 -14.89 1.66
N GLY A 55 -7.65 -14.19 0.90
CA GLY A 55 -8.49 -13.11 1.42
C GLY A 55 -9.57 -13.58 2.39
N VAL A 56 -10.16 -14.76 2.14
CA VAL A 56 -11.15 -15.38 3.03
C VAL A 56 -10.49 -15.79 4.34
N SER A 57 -9.38 -16.53 4.27
CA SER A 57 -8.59 -16.91 5.45
C SER A 57 -8.22 -15.71 6.31
N TRP A 58 -7.70 -14.67 5.67
CA TRP A 58 -7.35 -13.42 6.33
C TRP A 58 -8.53 -12.73 7.01
N THR A 59 -9.69 -12.70 6.36
CA THR A 59 -10.91 -12.11 6.92
C THR A 59 -11.39 -12.85 8.16
N TYR A 60 -11.34 -14.20 8.14
CA TYR A 60 -11.76 -14.99 9.29
C TYR A 60 -10.82 -14.88 10.51
N LEU A 61 -9.55 -14.52 10.31
CA LEU A 61 -8.61 -14.26 11.40
C LEU A 61 -8.84 -12.91 12.12
N LYS A 62 -9.57 -11.99 11.51
CA LYS A 62 -9.89 -10.69 12.12
C LYS A 62 -10.87 -10.83 13.28
N LYS A 63 -10.90 -9.82 14.15
CA LYS A 63 -11.88 -9.73 15.24
C LYS A 63 -13.28 -9.43 14.69
N ASP A 64 -14.31 -9.73 15.50
CA ASP A 64 -15.71 -9.55 15.10
C ASP A 64 -16.24 -8.13 15.31
N LEU A 65 -15.51 -7.35 16.11
CA LEU A 65 -15.87 -5.99 16.43
C LEU A 65 -15.04 -5.00 15.60
N LEU A 66 -15.71 -4.03 15.02
CA LEU A 66 -15.11 -2.92 14.30
C LEU A 66 -15.41 -1.61 15.04
N ILE A 67 -14.45 -0.70 14.99
CA ILE A 67 -14.64 0.71 15.36
C ILE A 67 -14.33 1.56 14.13
N GLY A 68 -15.07 2.63 13.94
CA GLY A 68 -14.92 3.56 12.84
C GLY A 68 -15.03 5.00 13.28
N GLY A 69 -14.40 5.88 12.52
CA GLY A 69 -14.43 7.32 12.75
C GLY A 69 -13.25 8.03 12.09
N PRO A 70 -13.23 9.37 12.11
CA PRO A 70 -12.11 10.16 11.60
C PRO A 70 -10.84 9.93 12.41
N ILE A 71 -9.71 10.02 11.72
CA ILE A 71 -8.38 9.74 12.27
C ILE A 71 -7.50 10.95 12.04
N ASP A 72 -6.88 11.43 13.11
CA ASP A 72 -5.83 12.44 13.08
C ASP A 72 -4.48 11.76 13.26
N LEU A 73 -3.63 11.85 12.27
CA LEU A 73 -2.28 11.29 12.30
C LEU A 73 -1.39 12.16 13.19
N VAL A 74 -0.77 11.57 14.21
CA VAL A 74 0.11 12.27 15.17
C VAL A 74 1.55 11.76 15.13
N GLY A 75 1.78 10.63 14.46
CA GLY A 75 3.09 10.03 14.28
C GLY A 75 3.19 9.30 12.96
N GLU A 76 4.39 8.94 12.56
CA GLU A 76 4.64 8.15 11.37
C GLU A 76 5.04 6.72 11.73
N LEU A 77 4.54 5.77 10.96
CA LEU A 77 5.01 4.39 11.04
C LEU A 77 6.46 4.30 10.59
N PRO A 78 7.29 3.48 11.24
CA PRO A 78 8.63 3.18 10.75
C PRO A 78 8.60 2.80 9.27
N ASN A 79 9.45 3.46 8.49
CA ASN A 79 9.49 3.25 7.05
C ASN A 79 10.86 2.71 6.60
N PRO A 80 11.03 1.38 6.45
CA PRO A 80 12.28 0.80 5.98
C PRO A 80 12.60 1.18 4.51
N TYR A 81 11.61 1.68 3.78
CA TYR A 81 11.73 2.08 2.38
C TYR A 81 11.73 3.60 2.17
N TYR A 82 12.15 4.36 3.18
CA TYR A 82 12.14 5.83 3.14
C TYR A 82 12.82 6.37 1.88
N LYS A 83 13.96 5.81 1.49
CA LYS A 83 14.71 6.18 0.26
C LYS A 83 13.84 6.09 -1.02
N TYR A 84 12.85 5.23 -1.03
CA TYR A 84 11.97 4.99 -2.19
C TYR A 84 10.57 5.55 -1.99
N THR A 85 10.33 6.32 -0.95
CA THR A 85 9.00 6.85 -0.63
C THR A 85 8.91 8.30 -1.06
N LEU A 86 7.94 8.60 -1.90
CA LEU A 86 7.52 9.96 -2.23
C LEU A 86 6.04 10.11 -1.94
N TRP A 87 5.70 11.16 -1.23
CA TRP A 87 4.31 11.52 -1.01
C TRP A 87 3.67 12.09 -2.28
N PRO A 88 2.34 12.05 -2.44
CA PRO A 88 1.68 12.56 -3.64
C PRO A 88 2.01 14.04 -3.96
N ILE A 89 2.23 14.86 -2.95
CA ILE A 89 2.64 16.25 -3.15
C ILE A 89 4.06 16.35 -3.70
N GLU A 90 4.97 15.53 -3.21
CA GLU A 90 6.37 15.49 -3.64
C GLU A 90 6.48 14.99 -5.09
N THR A 91 5.72 13.95 -5.46
CA THR A 91 5.69 13.47 -6.84
C THR A 91 5.18 14.53 -7.80
N ARG A 92 4.14 15.29 -7.43
CA ARG A 92 3.63 16.40 -8.24
C ARG A 92 4.66 17.51 -8.43
N ILE A 93 5.39 17.86 -7.38
CA ILE A 93 6.45 18.87 -7.45
C ILE A 93 7.56 18.34 -8.36
N LEU A 94 8.04 17.10 -8.13
CA LEU A 94 9.11 16.50 -8.92
C LEU A 94 8.77 16.42 -10.41
N PHE A 95 7.55 16.01 -10.76
CA PHE A 95 7.11 15.95 -12.15
C PHE A 95 7.07 17.34 -12.81
N ARG A 96 6.64 18.35 -12.07
CA ARG A 96 6.64 19.75 -12.53
C ARG A 96 8.07 20.26 -12.77
N GLU A 97 8.97 20.04 -11.83
CA GLU A 97 10.38 20.43 -11.94
C GLU A 97 11.09 19.78 -13.13
N ARG A 98 10.69 18.54 -13.47
CA ARG A 98 11.17 17.82 -14.66
C ARG A 98 10.47 18.25 -15.95
N GLY A 99 9.49 19.13 -15.88
CA GLY A 99 8.70 19.57 -17.04
C GLY A 99 7.77 18.50 -17.62
N TRP A 100 7.49 17.43 -16.86
CA TRP A 100 6.64 16.33 -17.33
C TRP A 100 5.17 16.74 -17.32
N LYS A 101 4.51 16.63 -18.47
CA LYS A 101 3.08 16.90 -18.65
C LYS A 101 2.28 15.60 -18.79
N ARG A 102 2.85 14.61 -19.44
CA ARG A 102 2.24 13.29 -19.68
C ARG A 102 3.09 12.22 -19.01
N ILE A 103 2.50 11.51 -18.05
CA ILE A 103 3.20 10.55 -17.22
C ILE A 103 2.49 9.22 -17.35
N VAL A 104 3.23 8.14 -17.64
CA VAL A 104 2.73 6.80 -17.50
C VAL A 104 3.10 6.26 -16.12
N ALA A 105 2.12 5.76 -15.38
CA ALA A 105 2.35 5.04 -14.13
C ALA A 105 2.37 3.53 -14.38
N PHE A 106 3.32 2.86 -13.79
CA PHE A 106 3.47 1.41 -13.86
C PHE A 106 3.51 0.82 -12.46
N GLN A 107 2.39 0.28 -12.02
CA GLN A 107 2.28 -0.40 -10.73
C GLN A 107 2.62 -1.88 -10.89
N THR A 108 3.38 -2.42 -9.95
CA THR A 108 3.81 -3.82 -9.97
C THR A 108 4.07 -4.36 -8.57
N ARG A 109 4.08 -5.69 -8.44
CA ARG A 109 4.54 -6.40 -7.24
C ARG A 109 5.70 -7.34 -7.52
N ASN A 110 6.18 -7.38 -8.76
CA ASN A 110 7.20 -8.30 -9.24
C ASN A 110 8.52 -7.59 -9.53
N ALA A 111 9.60 -8.34 -9.48
CA ALA A 111 10.86 -7.89 -10.06
C ALA A 111 10.68 -7.67 -11.57
N PRO A 112 11.37 -6.68 -12.18
CA PRO A 112 11.28 -6.43 -13.60
C PRO A 112 11.84 -7.59 -14.42
N HIS A 113 11.27 -7.79 -15.60
CA HIS A 113 11.77 -8.68 -16.64
C HIS A 113 11.60 -8.00 -18.01
N LEU A 114 12.11 -8.60 -19.08
CA LEU A 114 12.08 -8.02 -20.43
C LEU A 114 10.69 -7.53 -20.87
N GLY A 115 9.62 -8.24 -20.52
CA GLY A 115 8.26 -7.82 -20.83
C GLY A 115 7.85 -6.52 -20.15
N HIS A 116 8.23 -6.34 -18.86
CA HIS A 116 8.01 -5.08 -18.16
C HIS A 116 8.80 -3.94 -18.77
N GLU A 117 10.09 -4.17 -19.05
CA GLU A 117 10.97 -3.20 -19.68
C GLU A 117 10.43 -2.77 -21.05
N TYR A 118 9.99 -3.73 -21.87
CA TYR A 118 9.42 -3.46 -23.19
C TYR A 118 8.19 -2.55 -23.12
N VAL A 119 7.20 -2.89 -22.28
CA VAL A 119 5.98 -2.11 -22.13
C VAL A 119 6.28 -0.70 -21.59
N GLN A 120 7.17 -0.60 -20.61
CA GLN A 120 7.58 0.66 -20.01
C GLN A 120 8.30 1.57 -21.05
N LYS A 121 9.23 1.02 -21.82
CA LYS A 121 9.93 1.77 -22.87
C LYS A 121 9.03 2.15 -24.04
N ALA A 122 8.12 1.26 -24.44
CA ALA A 122 7.11 1.58 -25.46
C ALA A 122 6.23 2.77 -24.99
N ALA A 123 5.81 2.78 -23.75
CA ALA A 123 5.05 3.91 -23.20
C ALA A 123 5.86 5.21 -23.18
N LEU A 124 7.15 5.18 -22.87
CA LEU A 124 8.03 6.34 -22.87
C LEU A 124 8.21 6.98 -24.27
N THR A 125 7.86 6.29 -25.35
CA THR A 125 7.89 6.92 -26.70
C THR A 125 6.81 7.97 -26.86
N PHE A 126 5.76 7.95 -26.04
CA PHE A 126 4.61 8.87 -26.09
C PHE A 126 4.46 9.74 -24.87
N MET A 127 5.16 9.41 -23.78
CA MET A 127 5.06 10.05 -22.46
C MET A 127 6.36 10.76 -22.12
N ASP A 128 6.25 11.81 -21.31
CA ASP A 128 7.40 12.60 -20.88
C ASP A 128 8.18 11.89 -19.76
N GLY A 129 7.50 11.06 -19.00
CA GLY A 129 8.11 10.30 -17.90
C GLY A 129 7.36 9.03 -17.51
N LEU A 130 8.09 8.12 -16.89
CA LEU A 130 7.61 6.87 -16.34
C LEU A 130 7.67 6.91 -14.80
N PHE A 131 6.55 6.64 -14.16
CA PHE A 131 6.42 6.55 -12.73
C PHE A 131 6.22 5.09 -12.32
N ILE A 132 7.26 4.44 -11.80
CA ILE A 132 7.20 3.04 -11.37
C ILE A 132 6.82 2.96 -9.91
N ASN A 133 5.75 2.21 -9.61
CA ASN A 133 5.20 2.05 -8.27
C ASN A 133 5.22 0.58 -7.82
N PRO A 134 6.33 0.06 -7.30
CA PRO A 134 6.34 -1.26 -6.69
C PRO A 134 5.51 -1.29 -5.41
N LEU A 135 4.71 -2.34 -5.27
CA LEU A 135 4.04 -2.65 -4.01
C LEU A 135 5.04 -3.29 -3.06
N VAL A 136 5.19 -2.71 -1.88
CA VAL A 136 5.99 -3.24 -0.77
C VAL A 136 5.12 -3.47 0.45
N GLY A 137 5.47 -4.51 1.22
CA GLY A 137 4.72 -4.94 2.39
C GLY A 137 4.32 -6.41 2.30
N ARG A 138 3.28 -6.80 3.04
CA ARG A 138 2.89 -8.20 3.12
C ARG A 138 2.37 -8.73 1.79
N LYS A 139 3.01 -9.79 1.32
CA LYS A 139 2.67 -10.53 0.10
C LYS A 139 2.46 -12.02 0.41
N LYS A 140 1.93 -12.77 -0.54
CA LYS A 140 1.76 -14.21 -0.40
C LYS A 140 3.09 -14.96 -0.51
N LYS A 141 3.11 -16.19 -0.02
CA LYS A 141 4.25 -17.11 -0.18
C LYS A 141 4.55 -17.32 -1.68
N GLY A 142 5.81 -17.16 -2.06
CA GLY A 142 6.28 -17.30 -3.44
C GLY A 142 6.44 -15.97 -4.20
N ASP A 143 5.93 -14.85 -3.67
CA ASP A 143 6.24 -13.54 -4.22
C ASP A 143 7.70 -13.13 -3.89
N TYR A 144 8.27 -12.27 -4.74
CA TYR A 144 9.61 -11.74 -4.52
C TYR A 144 9.68 -10.89 -3.24
N LYS A 145 10.84 -10.93 -2.57
CA LYS A 145 11.14 -10.02 -1.47
C LYS A 145 11.22 -8.58 -1.97
N ASP A 146 10.83 -7.64 -1.11
CA ASP A 146 10.79 -6.22 -1.47
C ASP A 146 12.17 -5.69 -1.87
N GLU A 147 13.22 -6.10 -1.13
CA GLU A 147 14.59 -5.69 -1.41
C GLU A 147 15.06 -6.17 -2.79
N ALA A 148 14.68 -7.37 -3.21
CA ALA A 148 15.02 -7.90 -4.52
C ALA A 148 14.32 -7.13 -5.64
N ILE A 149 13.05 -6.75 -5.45
CA ILE A 149 12.31 -5.93 -6.41
C ILE A 149 12.96 -4.55 -6.55
N LEU A 150 13.29 -3.89 -5.45
CA LEU A 150 13.85 -2.56 -5.44
C LEU A 150 15.25 -2.53 -6.05
N ALA A 151 16.12 -3.48 -5.67
CA ALA A 151 17.46 -3.61 -6.25
C ALA A 151 17.44 -3.87 -7.76
N ALA A 152 16.48 -4.70 -8.23
CA ALA A 152 16.30 -4.97 -9.65
C ALA A 152 15.84 -3.72 -10.42
N TYR A 153 14.91 -2.94 -9.87
CA TYR A 153 14.49 -1.66 -10.47
C TYR A 153 15.58 -0.60 -10.43
N ASP A 154 16.33 -0.46 -9.34
CA ASP A 154 17.49 0.44 -9.27
C ASP A 154 18.50 0.12 -10.40
N THR A 155 18.80 -1.16 -10.59
CA THR A 155 19.71 -1.63 -11.66
C THR A 155 19.16 -1.34 -13.05
N LEU A 156 17.88 -1.65 -13.26
CA LEU A 156 17.21 -1.43 -14.54
C LEU A 156 17.18 0.06 -14.90
N ILE A 157 16.78 0.92 -13.96
CA ILE A 157 16.69 2.37 -14.18
C ILE A 157 18.07 2.95 -14.46
N LYS A 158 19.07 2.56 -13.67
CA LYS A 158 20.44 3.07 -13.80
C LYS A 158 21.09 2.75 -15.14
N HIS A 159 20.85 1.57 -15.70
CA HIS A 159 21.62 1.06 -16.83
C HIS A 159 20.85 0.99 -18.15
N TYR A 160 19.50 0.99 -18.11
CA TYR A 160 18.69 0.67 -19.28
C TYR A 160 17.65 1.74 -19.64
N TYR A 161 17.50 2.79 -18.81
CA TYR A 161 16.58 3.89 -19.11
C TYR A 161 17.31 5.20 -19.41
N PRO A 162 16.70 6.09 -20.22
CA PRO A 162 17.20 7.44 -20.39
C PRO A 162 17.29 8.15 -19.05
N ARG A 163 18.34 8.94 -18.88
CA ARG A 163 18.57 9.69 -17.65
C ARG A 163 17.36 10.58 -17.33
N GLU A 164 16.93 10.55 -16.08
CA GLU A 164 15.82 11.38 -15.56
C GLU A 164 14.44 11.11 -16.18
N SER A 165 14.29 10.06 -17.01
CA SER A 165 12.99 9.69 -17.58
C SER A 165 12.12 8.84 -16.66
N VAL A 166 12.65 8.38 -15.52
CA VAL A 166 11.96 7.48 -14.60
C VAL A 166 11.99 8.02 -13.18
N VAL A 167 10.88 7.87 -12.48
CA VAL A 167 10.78 8.02 -11.02
C VAL A 167 10.30 6.71 -10.44
N LEU A 168 10.99 6.24 -9.40
CA LEU A 168 10.63 5.06 -8.63
C LEU A 168 10.12 5.49 -7.27
N SER A 169 8.89 5.11 -6.93
CA SER A 169 8.36 5.31 -5.58
C SER A 169 7.45 4.17 -5.17
N VAL A 170 7.67 3.63 -3.98
CA VAL A 170 6.94 2.47 -3.48
C VAL A 170 5.51 2.83 -3.04
N ILE A 171 4.61 1.86 -3.17
CA ILE A 171 3.30 1.89 -2.53
C ILE A 171 3.35 0.91 -1.36
N ARG A 172 3.26 1.45 -0.15
CA ARG A 172 3.24 0.65 1.09
C ARG A 172 1.82 0.19 1.38
N THR A 173 1.50 -1.01 0.99
CA THR A 173 0.18 -1.60 1.24
C THR A 173 0.24 -3.11 1.24
N GLU A 174 -0.70 -3.72 1.93
CA GLU A 174 -0.90 -5.16 1.82
C GLU A 174 -1.58 -5.51 0.50
N MET A 175 -1.03 -6.50 -0.19
CA MET A 175 -1.66 -6.98 -1.42
C MET A 175 -2.98 -7.69 -1.11
N LYS A 176 -4.05 -7.32 -1.81
CA LYS A 176 -5.34 -8.04 -1.79
C LYS A 176 -5.40 -8.97 -3.01
N TYR A 177 -5.81 -10.21 -2.78
CA TYR A 177 -5.85 -11.27 -3.80
C TYR A 177 -7.30 -11.68 -4.09
#